data_62ae2583391dc4d6a13dc209eb85462d
#
_entry.id   62ae2583391dc4d6a13dc209eb85462d
#
_cell.length_a   1.000
_cell.length_b   1.000
_cell.length_c   1.000
_cell.angle_alpha   90.00
_cell.angle_beta   90.00
_cell.angle_gamma   90.00
#
_symmetry.space_group_name_H-M   'P 1'
#
loop_
_entity.id
_entity.type
_entity.pdbx_description
1 polymer ?
#
loop_
_entity_poly.entity_id
_entity_poly.type
_entity_poly.pdbx_seq_one_letter_code
_entity_poly.pdbx_strand_id
1 'polypeptide(L)'
;MRSSKRKLEIKTKGSEMTKLLGVAVLAAVLGATSLQAITSKEALDIAEKNFPGSKIKDIEIDVKNGATFYKVESFKDGAEQEIKIDAASGRIVKQDSKNKKYILPGEAIDFSKFALSIDEAADKALGLEAGWNLDGVDLENKNGVWIYEVELERGISEKKVIINAQTGEIIGNYTK
;
A
#
# COMPACT_ATOMS: atom_id res chain seq x y z
N MET A 1 -73.92 -27.31 -43.39
CA MET A 1 -72.50 -27.60 -43.56
C MET A 1 -71.72 -26.96 -42.46
N ARG A 2 -71.13 -27.76 -41.57
CA ARG A 2 -70.52 -27.32 -40.31
C ARG A 2 -69.00 -27.21 -40.52
N SER A 3 -68.50 -25.98 -40.35
CA SER A 3 -67.04 -25.76 -40.31
C SER A 3 -66.56 -25.85 -38.85
N SER A 4 -65.72 -26.84 -38.61
CA SER A 4 -65.08 -27.08 -37.31
C SER A 4 -63.84 -26.21 -37.18
N LYS A 5 -63.81 -25.25 -36.23
CA LYS A 5 -62.61 -24.52 -35.88
C LYS A 5 -61.89 -25.31 -34.79
N ARG A 6 -60.77 -25.90 -35.10
CA ARG A 6 -59.83 -26.46 -34.10
C ARG A 6 -59.03 -25.33 -33.49
N LYS A 7 -59.18 -25.16 -32.17
CA LYS A 7 -58.42 -24.26 -31.33
C LYS A 7 -57.09 -24.93 -31.03
N LEU A 8 -56.01 -24.32 -31.47
CA LEU A 8 -54.66 -24.78 -31.09
C LEU A 8 -54.33 -24.17 -29.70
N GLU A 9 -54.19 -24.99 -28.69
CA GLU A 9 -53.64 -24.61 -27.40
C GLU A 9 -52.12 -24.67 -27.52
N ILE A 10 -51.51 -23.50 -27.43
CA ILE A 10 -50.04 -23.39 -27.30
C ILE A 10 -49.70 -23.50 -25.81
N LYS A 11 -49.15 -24.65 -25.44
CA LYS A 11 -48.62 -24.89 -24.12
C LYS A 11 -47.26 -24.15 -24.01
N THR A 12 -47.23 -23.02 -23.34
CA THR A 12 -45.98 -22.33 -23.00
C THR A 12 -45.28 -23.10 -21.91
N LYS A 13 -44.22 -23.81 -22.30
CA LYS A 13 -43.30 -24.47 -21.41
C LYS A 13 -42.35 -23.41 -20.81
N GLY A 14 -42.24 -23.41 -19.50
CA GLY A 14 -41.53 -22.40 -18.72
C GLY A 14 -40.13 -22.09 -19.22
N SER A 15 -39.88 -20.81 -19.26
CA SER A 15 -38.57 -20.22 -19.49
C SER A 15 -37.70 -20.46 -18.29
N GLU A 16 -36.69 -21.32 -18.45
CA GLU A 16 -35.56 -21.38 -17.52
C GLU A 16 -34.78 -20.08 -17.67
N MET A 17 -34.75 -19.32 -16.56
CA MET A 17 -33.90 -18.15 -16.43
C MET A 17 -32.44 -18.55 -16.44
N THR A 18 -31.84 -18.48 -17.59
CA THR A 18 -30.39 -18.55 -17.74
C THR A 18 -29.78 -17.38 -16.99
N LYS A 19 -29.22 -17.64 -15.83
CA LYS A 19 -28.38 -16.68 -15.10
C LYS A 19 -27.16 -16.39 -15.98
N LEU A 20 -27.17 -15.24 -16.63
CA LEU A 20 -25.95 -14.66 -17.16
C LEU A 20 -25.02 -14.33 -15.98
N LEU A 21 -24.03 -15.19 -15.78
CA LEU A 21 -22.84 -14.82 -15.04
C LEU A 21 -22.18 -13.67 -15.82
N GLY A 22 -22.35 -12.48 -15.30
CA GLY A 22 -21.56 -11.33 -15.74
C GLY A 22 -20.09 -11.64 -15.44
N VAL A 23 -19.35 -11.97 -16.47
CA VAL A 23 -17.90 -11.93 -16.43
C VAL A 23 -17.56 -10.45 -16.34
N ALA A 24 -17.25 -10.00 -15.12
CA ALA A 24 -16.58 -8.73 -14.93
C ALA A 24 -15.23 -8.84 -15.63
N VAL A 25 -15.13 -8.27 -16.82
CA VAL A 25 -13.85 -8.03 -17.46
C VAL A 25 -13.15 -6.98 -16.60
N LEU A 26 -12.30 -7.46 -15.70
CA LEU A 26 -11.36 -6.62 -15.00
C LEU A 26 -10.40 -6.10 -16.07
N ALA A 27 -10.66 -4.88 -16.55
CA ALA A 27 -9.72 -4.16 -17.39
C ALA A 27 -8.47 -3.97 -16.54
N ALA A 28 -7.43 -4.77 -16.80
CA ALA A 28 -6.12 -4.55 -16.28
C ALA A 28 -5.64 -3.20 -16.81
N VAL A 29 -5.73 -2.16 -15.99
CA VAL A 29 -5.02 -0.91 -16.20
C VAL A 29 -3.54 -1.25 -15.96
N LEU A 30 -2.83 -1.55 -17.03
CA LEU A 30 -1.38 -1.67 -17.04
C LEU A 30 -0.82 -0.30 -16.68
N GLY A 31 -0.32 -0.13 -15.46
CA GLY A 31 0.36 1.09 -15.03
C GLY A 31 0.13 1.52 -13.57
N ALA A 32 -0.83 0.93 -12.85
CA ALA A 32 -0.89 1.13 -11.42
C ALA A 32 -0.17 -0.05 -10.77
N THR A 33 1.04 0.14 -10.29
CA THR A 33 1.58 -0.73 -9.25
C THR A 33 0.62 -0.62 -8.08
N SER A 34 -0.33 -1.58 -7.97
CA SER A 34 -1.15 -1.66 -6.79
C SER A 34 -0.18 -1.93 -5.63
N LEU A 35 -0.07 -1.00 -4.71
CA LEU A 35 0.70 -1.12 -3.47
C LEU A 35 0.31 -2.34 -2.63
N GLN A 36 -0.62 -3.20 -3.08
CA GLN A 36 -1.31 -4.04 -2.12
C GLN A 36 -1.50 -5.49 -2.49
N ALA A 37 -0.72 -6.31 -1.81
CA ALA A 37 -1.25 -7.53 -1.22
C ALA A 37 -1.33 -7.43 0.31
N ILE A 38 -0.40 -6.70 0.98
CA ILE A 38 -0.52 -6.34 2.41
C ILE A 38 -0.45 -4.82 2.58
N THR A 39 -1.02 -4.33 3.67
CA THR A 39 -0.95 -2.93 4.10
C THR A 39 0.25 -2.68 5.00
N SER A 40 0.63 -1.41 5.18
CA SER A 40 1.65 -1.00 6.15
C SER A 40 1.30 -1.45 7.57
N LYS A 41 0.03 -1.44 7.94
CA LYS A 41 -0.43 -1.97 9.22
C LYS A 41 -0.10 -3.44 9.37
N GLU A 42 -0.36 -4.26 8.35
CA GLU A 42 -0.02 -5.69 8.37
C GLU A 42 1.49 -5.90 8.38
N ALA A 43 2.27 -5.04 7.72
CA ALA A 43 3.73 -5.06 7.79
C ALA A 43 4.24 -4.76 9.21
N LEU A 44 3.65 -3.79 9.91
CA LEU A 44 3.95 -3.50 11.32
C LEU A 44 3.55 -4.67 12.23
N ASP A 45 2.41 -5.32 11.99
CA ASP A 45 1.97 -6.51 12.74
C ASP A 45 2.93 -7.70 12.53
N ILE A 46 3.50 -7.84 11.31
CA ILE A 46 4.54 -8.85 11.02
C ILE A 46 5.83 -8.51 11.78
N ALA A 47 6.24 -7.24 11.79
CA ALA A 47 7.43 -6.81 12.52
C ALA A 47 7.29 -7.05 14.02
N GLU A 48 6.16 -6.71 14.64
CA GLU A 48 5.88 -6.94 16.06
C GLU A 48 5.90 -8.44 16.40
N LYS A 49 5.37 -9.31 15.54
CA LYS A 49 5.41 -10.77 15.74
C LYS A 49 6.83 -11.33 15.72
N ASN A 50 7.71 -10.75 14.91
CA ASN A 50 9.11 -11.18 14.79
C ASN A 50 10.01 -10.57 15.85
N PHE A 51 9.69 -9.37 16.33
CA PHE A 51 10.42 -8.65 17.35
C PHE A 51 9.52 -8.17 18.48
N PRO A 52 8.94 -9.07 19.28
CA PRO A 52 7.92 -8.73 20.28
C PRO A 52 8.41 -7.70 21.30
N GLY A 53 7.62 -6.63 21.49
CA GLY A 53 7.89 -5.56 22.43
C GLY A 53 9.03 -4.63 22.01
N SER A 54 9.42 -4.66 20.74
CA SER A 54 10.30 -3.65 20.17
C SER A 54 9.52 -2.35 19.89
N LYS A 55 10.25 -1.24 19.85
CA LYS A 55 9.69 0.07 19.51
C LYS A 55 10.01 0.38 18.06
N ILE A 56 8.99 0.66 17.26
CA ILE A 56 9.18 1.03 15.85
C ILE A 56 9.85 2.40 15.79
N LYS A 57 10.90 2.48 15.01
CA LYS A 57 11.70 3.69 14.76
C LYS A 57 11.47 4.27 13.37
N ASP A 58 11.16 3.38 12.42
CA ASP A 58 11.02 3.75 11.03
C ASP A 58 10.15 2.75 10.27
N ILE A 59 9.47 3.24 9.24
CA ILE A 59 8.81 2.45 8.22
C ILE A 59 8.97 3.14 6.87
N GLU A 60 9.41 2.39 5.88
CA GLU A 60 9.63 2.84 4.51
C GLU A 60 8.86 1.96 3.53
N ILE A 61 8.48 2.53 2.39
CA ILE A 61 8.11 1.78 1.19
C ILE A 61 9.27 1.90 0.21
N ASP A 62 9.78 0.75 -0.24
CA ASP A 62 10.88 0.65 -1.20
C ASP A 62 10.39 -0.09 -2.45
N VAL A 63 10.49 0.52 -3.61
CA VAL A 63 10.12 -0.10 -4.89
C VAL A 63 11.38 -0.45 -5.65
N LYS A 64 11.56 -1.74 -5.96
CA LYS A 64 12.76 -2.21 -6.64
C LYS A 64 12.40 -3.23 -7.72
N ASN A 65 12.80 -2.94 -8.95
CA ASN A 65 12.51 -3.79 -10.12
C ASN A 65 11.01 -4.11 -10.26
N GLY A 66 10.14 -3.14 -9.97
CA GLY A 66 8.69 -3.29 -10.03
C GLY A 66 8.06 -4.08 -8.87
N ALA A 67 8.83 -4.48 -7.87
CA ALA A 67 8.34 -5.09 -6.64
C ALA A 67 8.37 -4.08 -5.49
N THR A 68 7.29 -4.04 -4.71
CA THR A 68 7.13 -3.16 -3.54
C THR A 68 7.47 -3.92 -2.27
N PHE A 69 8.20 -3.27 -1.38
CA PHE A 69 8.60 -3.81 -0.09
C PHE A 69 8.29 -2.81 1.02
N TYR A 70 7.91 -3.31 2.19
CA TYR A 70 7.97 -2.54 3.43
C TYR A 70 9.29 -2.85 4.14
N LYS A 71 10.01 -1.82 4.54
CA LYS A 71 11.14 -1.92 5.45
C LYS A 71 10.71 -1.33 6.79
N VAL A 72 10.83 -2.11 7.86
CA VAL A 72 10.49 -1.67 9.21
C VAL A 72 11.72 -1.78 10.08
N GLU A 73 12.10 -0.67 10.70
CA GLU A 73 13.16 -0.62 11.69
C GLU A 73 12.56 -0.49 13.09
N SER A 74 13.11 -1.25 14.01
CA SER A 74 12.69 -1.24 15.41
C SER A 74 13.89 -1.32 16.36
N PHE A 75 13.63 -1.01 17.63
CA PHE A 75 14.65 -1.03 18.66
C PHE A 75 14.17 -1.70 19.93
N LYS A 76 15.00 -2.55 20.51
CA LYS A 76 14.76 -3.18 21.82
C LYS A 76 16.10 -3.54 22.49
N ASP A 77 16.21 -3.20 23.77
CA ASP A 77 17.33 -3.63 24.66
C ASP A 77 18.74 -3.38 24.09
N GLY A 78 18.94 -2.25 23.41
CA GLY A 78 20.21 -1.89 22.80
C GLY A 78 20.47 -2.52 21.43
N ALA A 79 19.52 -3.29 20.90
CA ALA A 79 19.59 -3.85 19.57
C ALA A 79 18.67 -3.09 18.59
N GLU A 80 19.19 -2.74 17.43
CA GLU A 80 18.43 -2.29 16.28
C GLU A 80 18.07 -3.51 15.44
N GLN A 81 16.83 -3.55 15.00
CA GLN A 81 16.25 -4.66 14.24
C GLN A 81 15.65 -4.11 12.95
N GLU A 82 15.90 -4.79 11.85
CA GLU A 82 15.36 -4.45 10.53
C GLU A 82 14.65 -5.66 9.95
N ILE A 83 13.49 -5.45 9.37
CA ILE A 83 12.76 -6.46 8.61
C ILE A 83 12.33 -5.86 7.30
N LYS A 84 12.56 -6.58 6.18
CA LYS A 84 12.06 -6.22 4.86
C LYS A 84 11.03 -7.26 4.43
N ILE A 85 9.86 -6.80 4.03
CA ILE A 85 8.68 -7.61 3.74
C ILE A 85 8.24 -7.34 2.31
N ASP A 86 8.08 -8.38 1.52
CA ASP A 86 7.50 -8.28 0.18
C ASP A 86 6.01 -7.94 0.29
N ALA A 87 5.60 -6.81 -0.26
CA ALA A 87 4.24 -6.31 -0.12
C ALA A 87 3.21 -7.21 -0.81
N ALA A 88 3.58 -7.87 -1.92
CA ALA A 88 2.67 -8.73 -2.66
C ALA A 88 2.31 -10.03 -1.94
N SER A 89 3.23 -10.56 -1.14
CA SER A 89 3.09 -11.88 -0.50
C SER A 89 3.08 -11.85 1.03
N GLY A 90 3.44 -10.73 1.66
CA GLY A 90 3.65 -10.64 3.10
C GLY A 90 4.86 -11.44 3.61
N ARG A 91 5.72 -11.94 2.71
CA ARG A 91 6.88 -12.75 3.09
C ARG A 91 8.04 -11.87 3.53
N ILE A 92 8.69 -12.26 4.60
CA ILE A 92 9.96 -11.65 5.03
C ILE A 92 11.03 -12.05 4.03
N VAL A 93 11.65 -11.07 3.38
CA VAL A 93 12.76 -11.27 2.42
C VAL A 93 14.11 -10.93 3.02
N LYS A 94 14.13 -10.14 4.10
CA LYS A 94 15.34 -9.84 4.89
C LYS A 94 14.94 -9.63 6.34
N GLN A 95 15.78 -10.12 7.24
CA GLN A 95 15.71 -9.86 8.67
C GLN A 95 17.12 -9.70 9.22
N ASP A 96 17.37 -8.63 9.94
CA ASP A 96 18.66 -8.30 10.53
C ASP A 96 18.49 -7.80 11.96
N SER A 97 19.51 -8.05 12.81
CA SER A 97 19.55 -7.53 14.17
C SER A 97 20.98 -7.18 14.52
N LYS A 98 21.22 -5.91 14.87
CA LYS A 98 22.55 -5.38 15.17
C LYS A 98 22.57 -4.80 16.58
N ASN A 99 23.44 -5.34 17.42
CA ASN A 99 23.76 -4.71 18.70
C ASN A 99 24.57 -3.45 18.45
N LYS A 100 24.01 -2.31 18.75
CA LYS A 100 24.70 -1.02 18.65
C LYS A 100 24.97 -0.48 20.05
N LYS A 101 26.24 -0.51 20.45
CA LYS A 101 26.72 -0.17 21.80
C LYS A 101 26.42 1.29 22.24
N TYR A 102 25.99 2.17 21.32
CA TYR A 102 25.83 3.61 21.54
C TYR A 102 24.67 4.22 20.76
N ILE A 103 23.54 3.53 20.62
CA ILE A 103 22.36 4.21 20.09
C ILE A 103 21.57 4.77 21.26
N LEU A 104 21.44 6.10 21.26
CA LEU A 104 20.32 6.72 21.94
C LEU A 104 19.06 6.17 21.27
N PRO A 105 18.15 5.51 22.02
CA PRO A 105 16.91 5.07 21.44
C PRO A 105 16.24 6.28 20.82
N GLY A 106 16.08 6.27 19.50
CA GLY A 106 15.24 7.25 18.84
C GLY A 106 13.84 7.21 19.46
N GLU A 107 13.12 8.31 19.38
CA GLU A 107 11.75 8.31 19.86
C GLU A 107 10.94 7.29 19.06
N ALA A 108 10.20 6.43 19.77
CA ALA A 108 9.30 5.49 19.12
C ALA A 108 8.23 6.27 18.37
N ILE A 109 7.92 5.82 17.16
CA ILE A 109 6.86 6.44 16.36
C ILE A 109 5.50 6.13 17.00
N ASP A 110 4.74 7.18 17.26
CA ASP A 110 3.34 7.08 17.67
C ASP A 110 2.42 7.33 16.45
N PHE A 111 2.14 6.26 15.74
CA PHE A 111 1.29 6.30 14.54
C PHE A 111 -0.13 6.78 14.81
N SER A 112 -0.61 6.77 16.06
CA SER A 112 -1.94 7.28 16.41
C SER A 112 -2.09 8.80 16.22
N LYS A 113 -0.97 9.51 16.10
CA LYS A 113 -0.91 10.96 15.85
C LYS A 113 -0.92 11.32 14.36
N PHE A 114 -0.90 10.33 13.48
CA PHE A 114 -0.83 10.56 12.03
C PHE A 114 -2.23 10.54 11.43
N ALA A 115 -2.49 11.50 10.53
CA ALA A 115 -3.73 11.59 9.79
C ALA A 115 -3.79 10.60 8.63
N LEU A 116 -2.63 10.15 8.14
CA LEU A 116 -2.48 9.21 7.03
C LEU A 116 -1.49 8.12 7.42
N SER A 117 -1.75 6.90 6.95
CA SER A 117 -0.72 5.86 6.87
C SER A 117 0.26 6.16 5.74
N ILE A 118 1.37 5.45 5.70
CA ILE A 118 2.37 5.58 4.61
C ILE A 118 1.79 5.16 3.26
N ASP A 119 0.88 4.17 3.24
CA ASP A 119 0.15 3.74 2.04
C ASP A 119 -0.75 4.86 1.51
N GLU A 120 -1.54 5.49 2.40
CA GLU A 120 -2.43 6.60 2.03
C GLU A 120 -1.65 7.82 1.57
N ALA A 121 -0.45 8.05 2.08
CA ALA A 121 0.43 9.10 1.61
C ALA A 121 0.93 8.83 0.18
N ALA A 122 1.34 7.59 -0.11
CA ALA A 122 1.70 7.16 -1.45
C ALA A 122 0.54 7.32 -2.44
N ASP A 123 -0.64 6.81 -2.09
CA ASP A 123 -1.85 6.92 -2.92
C ASP A 123 -2.23 8.38 -3.18
N LYS A 124 -2.11 9.23 -2.17
CA LYS A 124 -2.38 10.67 -2.29
C LYS A 124 -1.42 11.35 -3.28
N ALA A 125 -0.13 11.04 -3.21
CA ALA A 125 0.86 11.59 -4.13
C ALA A 125 0.63 11.11 -5.57
N LEU A 126 0.37 9.81 -5.77
CA LEU A 126 0.06 9.23 -7.07
C LEU A 126 -1.24 9.81 -7.67
N GLY A 127 -2.24 10.08 -6.83
CA GLY A 127 -3.50 10.70 -7.26
C GLY A 127 -3.35 12.12 -7.80
N LEU A 128 -2.30 12.85 -7.39
CA LEU A 128 -1.98 14.19 -7.89
C LEU A 128 -1.19 14.17 -9.19
N GLU A 129 -0.41 13.13 -9.41
CA GLU A 129 0.64 13.07 -10.41
C GLU A 129 0.35 11.98 -11.44
N ALA A 130 -0.67 12.20 -12.27
CA ALA A 130 -1.06 11.24 -13.30
C ALA A 130 0.10 10.85 -14.23
N GLY A 131 0.32 9.54 -14.38
CA GLY A 131 1.36 8.98 -15.23
C GLY A 131 2.75 8.91 -14.59
N TRP A 132 2.86 9.17 -13.28
CA TRP A 132 4.04 8.87 -12.49
C TRP A 132 3.89 7.53 -11.78
N ASN A 133 5.00 6.86 -11.53
CA ASN A 133 5.07 5.61 -10.75
C ASN A 133 5.66 5.94 -9.38
N LEU A 134 5.29 5.16 -8.39
CA LEU A 134 5.94 5.21 -7.08
C LEU A 134 7.35 4.63 -7.20
N ASP A 135 8.32 5.29 -6.61
CA ASP A 135 9.69 4.81 -6.40
C ASP A 135 9.94 4.47 -4.92
N GLY A 136 9.42 5.29 -4.02
CA GLY A 136 9.50 5.01 -2.60
C GLY A 136 8.72 5.99 -1.73
N VAL A 137 8.63 5.68 -0.43
CA VAL A 137 8.14 6.59 0.60
C VAL A 137 8.98 6.43 1.85
N ASP A 138 9.52 7.54 2.32
CA ASP A 138 10.23 7.64 3.59
C ASP A 138 9.39 8.40 4.62
N LEU A 139 9.42 7.94 5.87
CA LEU A 139 8.84 8.65 7.01
C LEU A 139 9.96 9.31 7.80
N GLU A 140 9.98 10.63 7.82
CA GLU A 140 11.04 11.40 8.45
C GLU A 140 10.52 12.36 9.52
N ASN A 141 11.32 12.57 10.56
CA ASN A 141 11.08 13.65 11.52
C ASN A 141 11.99 14.83 11.22
N LYS A 142 11.41 15.94 10.74
CA LYS A 142 12.14 17.18 10.47
C LYS A 142 11.77 18.25 11.51
N ASN A 143 12.61 18.42 12.51
CA ASN A 143 12.45 19.40 13.60
C ASN A 143 11.12 19.23 14.39
N GLY A 144 10.73 18.00 14.67
CA GLY A 144 9.51 17.67 15.42
C GLY A 144 8.26 17.54 14.57
N VAL A 145 8.36 17.76 13.25
CA VAL A 145 7.28 17.53 12.29
C VAL A 145 7.54 16.23 11.55
N TRP A 146 6.63 15.28 11.67
CA TRP A 146 6.67 14.07 10.90
C TRP A 146 6.15 14.31 9.49
N ILE A 147 6.91 13.90 8.50
CA ILE A 147 6.58 14.03 7.08
C ILE A 147 6.74 12.70 6.36
N TYR A 148 5.90 12.47 5.37
CA TYR A 148 6.15 11.50 4.32
C TYR A 148 6.84 12.20 3.15
N GLU A 149 7.99 11.69 2.74
CA GLU A 149 8.66 12.06 1.50
C GLU A 149 8.34 10.99 0.46
N VAL A 150 7.43 11.29 -0.47
CA VAL A 150 7.02 10.36 -1.52
C VAL A 150 7.84 10.63 -2.76
N GLU A 151 8.61 9.63 -3.19
CA GLU A 151 9.40 9.67 -4.40
C GLU A 151 8.64 9.03 -5.56
N LEU A 152 8.55 9.76 -6.66
CA LEU A 152 7.87 9.34 -7.87
C LEU A 152 8.84 9.39 -9.05
N GLU A 153 8.71 8.42 -9.98
CA GLU A 153 9.50 8.36 -11.20
C GLU A 153 8.63 8.36 -12.45
N ARG A 154 9.17 8.95 -13.54
CA ARG A 154 8.61 8.86 -14.88
C ARG A 154 9.74 8.90 -15.91
N GLY A 155 10.13 7.72 -16.40
CA GLY A 155 11.31 7.57 -17.28
C GLY A 155 12.59 7.95 -16.53
N ILE A 156 13.22 9.06 -16.91
CA ILE A 156 14.43 9.58 -16.25
C ILE A 156 14.14 10.76 -15.31
N SER A 157 12.90 11.15 -15.16
CA SER A 157 12.49 12.26 -14.30
C SER A 157 12.06 11.75 -12.95
N GLU A 158 12.49 12.42 -11.91
CA GLU A 158 12.13 12.17 -10.52
C GLU A 158 11.34 13.34 -9.94
N LYS A 159 10.42 13.05 -9.06
CA LYS A 159 9.60 14.02 -8.34
C LYS A 159 9.50 13.65 -6.89
N LYS A 160 9.46 14.64 -6.01
CA LYS A 160 9.18 14.48 -4.59
C LYS A 160 7.90 15.21 -4.20
N VAL A 161 7.03 14.50 -3.48
CA VAL A 161 5.85 15.07 -2.84
C VAL A 161 6.03 14.94 -1.33
N ILE A 162 6.01 16.07 -0.63
CA ILE A 162 6.17 16.10 0.83
C ILE A 162 4.80 16.30 1.47
N ILE A 163 4.45 15.38 2.36
CA ILE A 163 3.14 15.36 3.04
C ILE A 163 3.37 15.41 4.55
N ASN A 164 2.72 16.32 5.24
CA ASN A 164 2.72 16.31 6.70
C ASN A 164 1.95 15.08 7.20
N ALA A 165 2.61 14.18 7.92
CA ALA A 165 2.01 12.93 8.37
C ALA A 165 0.87 13.16 9.38
N GLN A 166 0.95 14.23 10.19
CA GLN A 166 0.01 14.53 11.26
C GLN A 166 -1.27 15.21 10.74
N THR A 167 -1.18 15.96 9.63
CA THR A 167 -2.32 16.70 9.08
C THR A 167 -2.80 16.17 7.74
N GLY A 168 -1.96 15.37 7.05
CA GLY A 168 -2.19 14.92 5.69
C GLY A 168 -2.03 16.03 4.63
N GLU A 169 -1.58 17.23 5.01
CA GLU A 169 -1.39 18.36 4.09
C GLU A 169 -0.14 18.17 3.23
N ILE A 170 -0.25 18.52 1.94
CA ILE A 170 0.90 18.58 1.04
C ILE A 170 1.63 19.89 1.29
N ILE A 171 2.88 19.78 1.73
CA ILE A 171 3.73 20.92 2.08
C ILE A 171 4.88 21.13 1.09
N GLY A 172 5.05 20.25 0.13
CA GLY A 172 6.03 20.35 -0.94
C GLY A 172 5.67 19.47 -2.13
N ASN A 173 5.99 19.96 -3.33
CA ASN A 173 5.86 19.21 -4.59
C ASN A 173 6.85 19.79 -5.61
N TYR A 174 7.90 19.05 -5.94
CA TYR A 174 8.95 19.53 -6.83
C TYR A 174 9.56 18.39 -7.64
N THR A 175 9.94 18.71 -8.87
CA THR A 175 10.68 17.83 -9.79
C THR A 175 12.18 18.08 -9.61
N LYS A 176 12.97 17.00 -9.57
CA LYS A 176 14.44 17.04 -9.55
C LYS A 176 14.99 17.19 -10.98
#